data_791a6b692420f2ec4c348f10cf60e901
#
_entry.id   791a6b692420f2ec4c348f10cf60e901
#
_cell.length_a   1.000
_cell.length_b   1.000
_cell.length_c   1.000
_cell.angle_alpha   90.00
_cell.angle_beta   90.00
_cell.angle_gamma   90.00
#
_symmetry.space_group_name_H-M   'P 1'
#
loop_
_entity.id
_entity.type
_entity.pdbx_description
1 polymer ?
#
loop_
_entity_poly.entity_id
_entity_poly.type
_entity_poly.pdbx_seq_one_letter_code
_entity_poly.pdbx_strand_id
1 'polypeptide(L)'
;MLKVHTIDLNFQQENHSIASYLVETSQGPILIESGPMSTFETLKKGIEDLGFQLKDIENVLLTHIHFDHAGAAWKFAEHGATIFVHPIGVPHLHHPEKLWNSAAQIYGDDMDCLWGAMKPIPDDQLVGVKDGNVIEYGDVVIDVL
;
A
#
# COMPACT_ATOMS: atom_id res chain seq x y z
N MET A 1 -6.12 -21.02 11.16
CA MET A 1 -4.92 -20.27 11.62
C MET A 1 -4.66 -19.15 10.63
N LEU A 2 -4.52 -17.91 11.10
CA LEU A 2 -4.22 -16.75 10.25
C LEU A 2 -2.86 -16.94 9.56
N LYS A 3 -2.83 -16.75 8.24
CA LYS A 3 -1.60 -16.79 7.46
C LYS A 3 -1.22 -15.39 7.04
N VAL A 4 -0.06 -14.95 7.48
CA VAL A 4 0.54 -13.66 7.13
C VAL A 4 1.90 -13.92 6.49
N HIS A 5 2.09 -13.39 5.30
CA HIS A 5 3.35 -13.48 4.56
C HIS A 5 4.05 -12.13 4.54
N THR A 6 5.32 -12.12 4.89
CA THR A 6 6.16 -10.92 4.76
C THR A 6 6.82 -10.93 3.38
N ILE A 7 6.62 -9.86 2.63
CA ILE A 7 7.26 -9.64 1.32
C ILE A 7 8.32 -8.55 1.50
N ASP A 8 9.58 -8.94 1.46
CA ASP A 8 10.72 -8.01 1.48
C ASP A 8 10.79 -7.27 0.14
N LEU A 9 10.72 -5.95 0.19
CA LEU A 9 10.72 -5.12 -1.02
C LEU A 9 12.11 -4.81 -1.56
N ASN A 10 13.17 -5.21 -0.84
CA ASN A 10 14.56 -5.03 -1.25
C ASN A 10 14.86 -3.59 -1.70
N PHE A 11 14.35 -2.61 -0.94
CA PHE A 11 14.48 -1.19 -1.25
C PHE A 11 15.95 -0.79 -1.36
N GLN A 12 16.31 -0.13 -2.47
CA GLN A 12 17.69 0.26 -2.78
C GLN A 12 18.68 -0.92 -2.75
N GLN A 13 18.21 -2.14 -3.08
CA GLN A 13 18.97 -3.39 -3.03
C GLN A 13 19.41 -3.81 -1.61
N GLU A 14 18.77 -3.24 -0.59
CA GLU A 14 19.00 -3.59 0.82
C GLU A 14 17.87 -4.49 1.33
N ASN A 15 18.24 -5.68 1.77
CA ASN A 15 17.30 -6.64 2.37
C ASN A 15 16.80 -6.12 3.74
N HIS A 16 15.58 -6.45 4.07
CA HIS A 16 14.94 -6.14 5.36
C HIS A 16 14.84 -4.63 5.67
N SER A 17 14.78 -3.79 4.63
CA SER A 17 14.63 -2.35 4.78
C SER A 17 13.16 -1.91 4.79
N ILE A 18 12.37 -2.38 3.82
CA ILE A 18 10.93 -2.11 3.71
C ILE A 18 10.22 -3.42 3.38
N ALA A 19 9.05 -3.65 3.98
CA ALA A 19 8.24 -4.83 3.73
C ALA A 19 6.76 -4.47 3.50
N SER A 20 6.09 -5.33 2.75
CA SER A 20 4.63 -5.42 2.69
C SER A 20 4.20 -6.75 3.30
N TYR A 21 2.96 -6.81 3.77
CA TYR A 21 2.41 -8.03 4.37
C TYR A 21 1.17 -8.46 3.62
N LEU A 22 1.13 -9.72 3.22
CA LEU A 22 -0.03 -10.31 2.59
C LEU A 22 -0.73 -11.24 3.59
N VAL A 23 -2.00 -10.98 3.85
CA VAL A 23 -2.85 -11.77 4.76
C VAL A 23 -3.81 -12.59 3.92
N GLU A 24 -3.74 -13.92 4.02
CA GLU A 24 -4.71 -14.80 3.36
C GLU A 24 -6.03 -14.81 4.14
N THR A 25 -7.13 -14.64 3.42
CA THR A 25 -8.49 -14.77 3.96
C THR A 25 -9.34 -15.70 3.11
N SER A 26 -10.52 -16.08 3.60
CA SER A 26 -11.46 -16.90 2.85
C SER A 26 -12.08 -16.20 1.62
N GLN A 27 -11.95 -14.88 1.50
CA GLN A 27 -12.45 -14.09 0.36
C GLN A 27 -11.34 -13.62 -0.58
N GLY A 28 -10.07 -13.91 -0.26
CA GLY A 28 -8.92 -13.46 -1.03
C GLY A 28 -7.89 -12.77 -0.14
N PRO A 29 -6.76 -12.36 -0.71
CA PRO A 29 -5.70 -11.74 0.07
C PRO A 29 -5.97 -10.26 0.37
N ILE A 30 -5.56 -9.82 1.56
CA ILE A 30 -5.45 -8.41 1.93
C ILE A 30 -3.97 -8.04 1.89
N LEU A 31 -3.65 -6.88 1.35
CA LEU A 31 -2.30 -6.32 1.42
C LEU A 31 -2.23 -5.25 2.51
N ILE A 32 -1.23 -5.34 3.38
CA ILE A 32 -0.91 -4.31 4.36
C ILE A 32 0.40 -3.66 3.94
N GLU A 33 0.39 -2.36 3.74
CA GLU A 33 1.46 -1.53 3.17
C GLU A 33 1.75 -1.86 1.70
N SER A 34 1.90 -0.85 0.87
CA SER A 34 2.22 -1.02 -0.55
C SER A 34 3.71 -0.82 -0.86
N GLY A 35 4.43 -0.20 0.06
CA GLY A 35 5.78 0.28 -0.24
C GLY A 35 5.83 1.39 -1.29
N PRO A 36 7.03 1.85 -1.65
CA PRO A 36 7.22 2.84 -2.70
C PRO A 36 6.97 2.26 -4.09
N MET A 37 6.61 3.11 -5.05
CA MET A 37 6.43 2.67 -6.44
C MET A 37 7.73 2.14 -7.06
N SER A 38 8.90 2.61 -6.60
CA SER A 38 10.22 2.13 -7.03
C SER A 38 10.43 0.63 -6.78
N THR A 39 9.73 0.04 -5.81
CA THR A 39 9.81 -1.40 -5.48
C THR A 39 8.57 -2.19 -5.92
N PHE A 40 7.69 -1.60 -6.71
CA PHE A 40 6.43 -2.23 -7.10
C PHE A 40 6.62 -3.57 -7.82
N GLU A 41 7.61 -3.69 -8.71
CA GLU A 41 7.86 -4.95 -9.43
C GLU A 41 8.32 -6.07 -8.48
N THR A 42 9.09 -5.74 -7.45
CA THR A 42 9.48 -6.69 -6.39
C THR A 42 8.25 -7.14 -5.60
N LEU A 43 7.37 -6.21 -5.23
CA LEU A 43 6.11 -6.53 -4.54
C LEU A 43 5.21 -7.42 -5.39
N LYS A 44 5.02 -7.06 -6.67
CA LYS A 44 4.23 -7.84 -7.62
C LYS A 44 4.75 -9.27 -7.71
N LYS A 45 6.07 -9.43 -7.90
CA LYS A 45 6.68 -10.76 -7.93
C LYS A 45 6.45 -11.54 -6.63
N GLY A 46 6.58 -10.89 -5.48
CA GLY A 46 6.32 -11.52 -4.19
C GLY A 46 4.87 -12.01 -4.04
N ILE A 47 3.90 -11.24 -4.53
CA ILE A 47 2.49 -11.62 -4.56
C ILE A 47 2.29 -12.83 -5.50
N GLU A 48 2.90 -12.81 -6.69
CA GLU A 48 2.81 -13.90 -7.67
C GLU A 48 3.47 -15.18 -7.15
N ASP A 49 4.59 -15.10 -6.47
CA ASP A 49 5.29 -16.25 -5.85
C ASP A 49 4.44 -16.92 -4.76
N LEU A 50 3.52 -16.18 -4.14
CA LEU A 50 2.53 -16.70 -3.18
C LEU A 50 1.28 -17.28 -3.86
N GLY A 51 1.19 -17.24 -5.20
CA GLY A 51 0.10 -17.80 -5.98
C GLY A 51 -1.07 -16.85 -6.25
N PHE A 52 -0.90 -15.55 -5.99
CA PHE A 52 -1.91 -14.52 -6.23
C PHE A 52 -1.50 -13.60 -7.38
N GLN A 53 -2.47 -12.85 -7.88
CA GLN A 53 -2.27 -11.80 -8.90
C GLN A 53 -2.66 -10.44 -8.32
N LEU A 54 -2.20 -9.35 -8.94
CA LEU A 54 -2.56 -7.99 -8.48
C LEU A 54 -4.07 -7.77 -8.39
N LYS A 55 -4.83 -8.31 -9.33
CA LYS A 55 -6.31 -8.21 -9.35
C LYS A 55 -7.00 -8.93 -8.19
N ASP A 56 -6.31 -9.86 -7.54
CA ASP A 56 -6.84 -10.59 -6.38
C ASP A 56 -6.75 -9.75 -5.10
N ILE A 57 -5.94 -8.68 -5.12
CA ILE A 57 -5.82 -7.73 -4.02
C ILE A 57 -6.97 -6.71 -4.11
N GLU A 58 -8.08 -7.00 -3.47
CA GLU A 58 -9.24 -6.10 -3.44
C GLU A 58 -9.15 -5.04 -2.35
N ASN A 59 -8.30 -5.25 -1.34
CA ASN A 59 -8.15 -4.35 -0.20
C ASN A 59 -6.68 -4.15 0.14
N VAL A 60 -6.29 -2.88 0.23
CA VAL A 60 -4.96 -2.44 0.70
C VAL A 60 -5.14 -1.59 1.94
N LEU A 61 -4.48 -1.94 3.03
CA LEU A 61 -4.52 -1.23 4.30
C LEU A 61 -3.19 -0.51 4.52
N LEU A 62 -3.26 0.78 4.78
CA LEU A 62 -2.09 1.63 5.00
C LEU A 62 -2.07 2.15 6.42
N THR A 63 -0.93 2.04 7.09
CA THR A 63 -0.74 2.65 8.42
C THR A 63 -0.70 4.18 8.33
N HIS A 64 -0.06 4.71 7.28
CA HIS A 64 0.02 6.14 7.01
C HIS A 64 0.45 6.41 5.55
N ILE A 65 0.61 7.69 5.19
CA ILE A 65 0.74 8.12 3.79
C ILE A 65 2.17 8.32 3.30
N HIS A 66 3.21 8.07 4.09
CA HIS A 66 4.59 8.23 3.63
C HIS A 66 4.89 7.27 2.46
N PHE A 67 5.81 7.67 1.57
CA PHE A 67 6.08 6.96 0.31
C PHE A 67 6.51 5.51 0.50
N ASP A 68 7.27 5.23 1.54
CA ASP A 68 7.75 3.89 1.89
C ASP A 68 6.62 2.93 2.35
N HIS A 69 5.42 3.48 2.63
CA HIS A 69 4.23 2.73 3.00
C HIS A 69 3.12 2.79 1.94
N ALA A 70 2.85 3.98 1.41
CA ALA A 70 1.69 4.25 0.56
C ALA A 70 2.04 4.56 -0.90
N GLY A 71 3.32 4.64 -1.26
CA GLY A 71 3.75 5.14 -2.56
C GLY A 71 3.21 4.38 -3.77
N ALA A 72 3.01 3.07 -3.66
CA ALA A 72 2.48 2.23 -4.74
C ALA A 72 0.97 1.92 -4.61
N ALA A 73 0.27 2.48 -3.63
CA ALA A 73 -1.14 2.16 -3.40
C ALA A 73 -2.03 2.51 -4.61
N TRP A 74 -1.72 3.59 -5.33
CA TRP A 74 -2.44 3.97 -6.54
C TRP A 74 -2.42 2.90 -7.63
N LYS A 75 -1.36 2.09 -7.69
CA LYS A 75 -1.23 1.00 -8.65
C LYS A 75 -2.22 -0.13 -8.38
N PHE A 76 -2.46 -0.43 -7.11
CA PHE A 76 -3.51 -1.38 -6.71
C PHE A 76 -4.90 -0.82 -6.98
N ALA A 77 -5.12 0.47 -6.75
CA ALA A 77 -6.38 1.13 -7.10
C ALA A 77 -6.69 1.05 -8.60
N GLU A 78 -5.68 1.18 -9.47
CA GLU A 78 -5.85 0.95 -10.93
C GLU A 78 -6.32 -0.48 -11.26
N HIS A 79 -6.06 -1.46 -10.39
CA HIS A 79 -6.52 -2.84 -10.52
C HIS A 79 -7.83 -3.12 -9.76
N GLY A 80 -8.49 -2.08 -9.27
CA GLY A 80 -9.80 -2.16 -8.64
C GLY A 80 -9.79 -2.25 -7.12
N ALA A 81 -8.62 -2.17 -6.46
CA ALA A 81 -8.54 -2.25 -5.00
C ALA A 81 -9.13 -1.01 -4.31
N THR A 82 -9.68 -1.25 -3.12
CA THR A 82 -10.04 -0.21 -2.15
C THR A 82 -8.85 0.01 -1.21
N ILE A 83 -8.53 1.28 -0.97
CA ILE A 83 -7.40 1.70 -0.14
C ILE A 83 -7.92 2.27 1.17
N PHE A 84 -7.53 1.63 2.27
CA PHE A 84 -7.90 2.03 3.63
C PHE A 84 -6.75 2.79 4.27
N VAL A 85 -7.05 3.98 4.78
CA VAL A 85 -6.07 4.85 5.43
C VAL A 85 -6.78 5.74 6.46
N HIS A 86 -6.05 6.36 7.38
CA HIS A 86 -6.63 7.32 8.30
C HIS A 86 -7.32 8.48 7.54
N PRO A 87 -8.47 9.00 8.00
CA PRO A 87 -9.22 10.04 7.29
C PRO A 87 -8.40 11.29 6.91
N ILE A 88 -7.42 11.67 7.73
CA ILE A 88 -6.51 12.79 7.44
C ILE A 88 -5.63 12.47 6.20
N GLY A 89 -5.31 11.19 5.98
CA GLY A 89 -4.51 10.75 4.84
C GLY A 89 -5.26 10.72 3.50
N VAL A 90 -6.58 10.55 3.53
CA VAL A 90 -7.42 10.42 2.32
C VAL A 90 -7.20 11.57 1.32
N PRO A 91 -7.27 12.86 1.71
CA PRO A 91 -7.05 13.95 0.76
C PRO A 91 -5.66 13.95 0.13
N HIS A 92 -4.65 13.46 0.86
CA HIS A 92 -3.26 13.42 0.37
C HIS A 92 -3.03 12.30 -0.64
N LEU A 93 -3.80 11.22 -0.59
CA LEU A 93 -3.77 10.15 -1.60
C LEU A 93 -4.66 10.49 -2.79
N HIS A 94 -5.74 11.23 -2.59
CA HIS A 94 -6.60 11.73 -3.66
C HIS A 94 -5.92 12.84 -4.48
N HIS A 95 -5.20 13.75 -3.78
CA HIS A 95 -4.44 14.84 -4.37
C HIS A 95 -2.99 14.82 -3.86
N PRO A 96 -2.11 13.97 -4.45
CA PRO A 96 -0.78 13.70 -3.90
C PRO A 96 0.25 14.81 -4.18
N GLU A 97 -0.09 15.86 -4.92
CA GLU A 97 0.85 16.89 -5.37
C GLU A 97 1.56 17.58 -4.21
N LYS A 98 0.83 17.87 -3.13
CA LYS A 98 1.41 18.51 -1.94
C LYS A 98 2.42 17.59 -1.25
N LEU A 99 2.09 16.32 -1.11
CA LEU A 99 2.97 15.31 -0.53
C LEU A 99 4.22 15.13 -1.38
N TRP A 100 4.05 15.01 -2.70
CA TRP A 100 5.15 14.90 -3.66
C TRP A 100 6.07 16.11 -3.60
N ASN A 101 5.51 17.32 -3.67
CA ASN A 101 6.30 18.57 -3.67
C ASN A 101 7.07 18.75 -2.36
N SER A 102 6.48 18.36 -1.22
CA SER A 102 7.18 18.42 0.08
C SER A 102 8.38 17.48 0.12
N ALA A 103 8.24 16.27 -0.39
CA ALA A 103 9.34 15.31 -0.48
C ALA A 103 10.41 15.75 -1.50
N ALA A 104 10.00 16.34 -2.63
CA ALA A 104 10.92 16.84 -3.65
C ALA A 104 11.84 17.95 -3.13
N GLN A 105 11.42 18.72 -2.14
CA GLN A 105 12.28 19.70 -1.46
C GLN A 105 13.42 19.05 -0.68
N ILE A 106 13.23 17.81 -0.24
CA ILE A 106 14.22 17.04 0.54
C ILE A 106 15.10 16.22 -0.39
N TYR A 107 14.50 15.49 -1.32
CA TYR A 107 15.15 14.46 -2.14
C TYR A 107 15.56 14.95 -3.54
N GLY A 108 15.03 16.09 -4.01
CA GLY A 108 15.40 16.69 -5.30
C GLY A 108 15.31 15.69 -6.46
N ASP A 109 16.41 15.55 -7.18
CA ASP A 109 16.50 14.68 -8.37
C ASP A 109 16.44 13.18 -8.04
N ASP A 110 16.57 12.80 -6.76
CA ASP A 110 16.50 11.40 -6.31
C ASP A 110 15.07 10.87 -6.15
N MET A 111 14.06 11.72 -6.32
CA MET A 111 12.64 11.34 -6.14
C MET A 111 12.24 10.09 -6.95
N ASP A 112 12.59 10.04 -8.22
CA ASP A 112 12.21 8.93 -9.09
C ASP A 112 12.93 7.63 -8.71
N CYS A 113 14.20 7.72 -8.36
CA CYS A 113 15.02 6.58 -7.95
C CYS A 113 14.57 6.01 -6.60
N LEU A 114 14.30 6.88 -5.63
CA LEU A 114 13.91 6.47 -4.27
C LEU A 114 12.46 6.01 -4.22
N TRP A 115 11.53 6.82 -4.76
CA TRP A 115 10.11 6.65 -4.51
C TRP A 115 9.32 6.21 -5.75
N GLY A 116 9.77 6.54 -6.96
CA GLY A 116 9.01 6.34 -8.18
C GLY A 116 7.84 7.33 -8.29
N ALA A 117 7.00 7.13 -9.30
CA ALA A 117 5.86 8.00 -9.54
C ALA A 117 4.75 7.81 -8.48
N MET A 118 4.03 8.89 -8.16
CA MET A 118 2.83 8.85 -7.35
C MET A 118 1.67 9.49 -8.12
N LYS A 119 0.54 8.79 -8.24
CA LYS A 119 -0.65 9.25 -8.96
C LYS A 119 -1.84 9.36 -8.02
N PRO A 120 -2.83 10.22 -8.34
CA PRO A 120 -4.06 10.33 -7.59
C PRO A 120 -4.82 8.99 -7.51
N ILE A 121 -5.39 8.72 -6.33
CA ILE A 121 -6.34 7.62 -6.14
C ILE A 121 -7.74 8.21 -6.19
N PRO A 122 -8.69 7.65 -7.00
CA PRO A 122 -10.06 8.11 -7.01
C PRO A 122 -10.70 8.09 -5.62
N ASP A 123 -11.49 9.09 -5.31
CA ASP A 123 -12.12 9.24 -3.98
C ASP A 123 -13.03 8.05 -3.63
N ASP A 124 -13.71 7.47 -4.61
CA ASP A 124 -14.55 6.28 -4.43
C ASP A 124 -13.79 4.97 -4.14
N GLN A 125 -12.46 4.98 -4.27
CA GLN A 125 -11.58 3.88 -3.90
C GLN A 125 -10.81 4.13 -2.59
N LEU A 126 -11.05 5.24 -1.91
CA LEU A 126 -10.45 5.61 -0.63
C LEU A 126 -11.44 5.49 0.50
N VAL A 127 -11.07 4.78 1.56
CA VAL A 127 -11.87 4.62 2.77
C VAL A 127 -11.08 5.11 3.98
N GLY A 128 -11.61 6.12 4.66
CA GLY A 128 -11.03 6.63 5.91
C GLY A 128 -11.38 5.71 7.08
N VAL A 129 -10.37 5.20 7.77
CA VAL A 129 -10.51 4.37 8.99
C VAL A 129 -9.70 4.97 10.13
N LYS A 130 -10.25 4.91 11.34
CA LYS A 130 -9.65 5.49 12.55
C LYS A 130 -9.82 4.54 13.73
N ASP A 131 -9.15 4.86 14.83
CA ASP A 131 -9.26 4.15 16.09
C ASP A 131 -10.70 3.75 16.43
N GLY A 132 -10.89 2.49 16.78
CA GLY A 132 -12.19 1.89 17.07
C GLY A 132 -12.97 1.40 15.86
N ASN A 133 -12.49 1.61 14.63
CA ASN A 133 -13.10 0.97 13.47
C ASN A 133 -12.68 -0.50 13.39
N VAL A 134 -13.54 -1.32 12.79
CA VAL A 134 -13.30 -2.74 12.53
C VAL A 134 -13.47 -2.99 11.04
N ILE A 135 -12.52 -3.68 10.43
CA ILE A 135 -12.58 -4.13 9.05
C ILE A 135 -12.77 -5.64 9.06
N GLU A 136 -13.86 -6.11 8.49
CA GLU A 136 -14.15 -7.53 8.32
C GLU A 136 -14.00 -7.93 6.86
N TYR A 137 -13.19 -8.97 6.59
CA TYR A 137 -13.02 -9.49 5.25
C TYR A 137 -12.79 -11.00 5.30
N GLY A 138 -13.75 -11.75 4.76
CA GLY A 138 -13.75 -13.21 4.86
C GLY A 138 -13.82 -13.66 6.31
N ASP A 139 -12.87 -14.48 6.70
CA ASP A 139 -12.71 -15.01 8.06
C ASP A 139 -11.74 -14.19 8.93
N VAL A 140 -11.34 -13.03 8.46
CA VAL A 140 -10.40 -12.14 9.17
C VAL A 140 -11.11 -10.87 9.65
N VAL A 141 -10.82 -10.50 10.89
CA VAL A 141 -11.27 -9.27 11.53
C VAL A 141 -10.04 -8.45 11.91
N ILE A 142 -10.02 -7.18 11.51
CA ILE A 142 -8.91 -6.25 11.76
C ILE A 142 -9.44 -5.09 12.58
N ASP A 143 -8.93 -4.96 13.80
CA ASP A 143 -9.18 -3.82 14.66
C ASP A 143 -8.22 -2.68 14.29
N VAL A 144 -8.76 -1.47 14.10
CA VAL A 144 -7.98 -0.27 13.84
C VAL A 144 -7.72 0.45 15.17
N LEU A 145 -6.45 0.68 15.48
CA LEU A 145 -5.98 1.31 16.72
C LEU A 145 -5.32 2.66 16.45
#